data_a9480e74fd9124b2398696397a24813f
#
_entry.id   a9480e74fd9124b2398696397a24813f
#
_cell.length_a   1.000
_cell.length_b   1.000
_cell.length_c   1.000
_cell.angle_alpha   90.00
_cell.angle_beta   90.00
_cell.angle_gamma   90.00
#
_symmetry.space_group_name_H-M   'P 1'
#
loop_
_entity.id
_entity.type
_entity.pdbx_description
1 polymer ?
#
loop_
_entity_poly.entity_id
_entity_poly.type
_entity_poly.pdbx_seq_one_letter_code
_entity_poly.pdbx_strand_id
1 'polypeptide(L)'
;ESALKPLEYYNDNVSCIMSLLRAMQRTGVRTLIHLSSLAVYGQSSSTLSEDTPFNYSYPNPYIKSQQMAEEIIRDTALTDSEWKIAILRLSNISGAFEHAVLGEFVAPLPKNIIPLALQAAAKQRDYIELRQQAQTLDRTVERSFLHVLDCCDAIIATLQWLRTQPYTCDAFNIAGQNISIRALLSEVAKVTKSEIKTIDAPFYAYAELDQVGATAGKAHEILKWQPKRTITQIIEDSWRFYQQTLKGR
;
A
#
# COMPACT_ATOMS: atom_id res chain seq x y z
N GLU A 1 6.12 -12.53 5.95
CA GLU A 1 5.13 -13.61 5.75
C GLU A 1 5.29 -14.27 4.37
N SER A 2 5.37 -13.51 3.28
CA SER A 2 5.49 -14.07 1.92
C SER A 2 6.68 -15.02 1.76
N ALA A 3 7.81 -14.78 2.43
CA ALA A 3 8.95 -15.67 2.41
C ALA A 3 8.69 -17.03 3.10
N LEU A 4 7.74 -17.07 4.04
CA LEU A 4 7.35 -18.31 4.75
C LEU A 4 6.20 -19.05 4.06
N LYS A 5 5.41 -18.33 3.26
CA LYS A 5 4.21 -18.86 2.60
C LYS A 5 4.13 -18.43 1.12
N PRO A 6 5.18 -18.67 0.32
CA PRO A 6 5.26 -18.14 -1.04
C PRO A 6 4.14 -18.63 -1.95
N LEU A 7 3.73 -19.90 -1.82
CA LEU A 7 2.69 -20.48 -2.67
C LEU A 7 1.31 -19.82 -2.45
N GLU A 8 1.00 -19.42 -1.23
CA GLU A 8 -0.24 -18.68 -0.93
C GLU A 8 -0.25 -17.34 -1.68
N TYR A 9 0.87 -16.59 -1.62
CA TYR A 9 0.99 -15.30 -2.32
C TYR A 9 0.92 -15.44 -3.85
N TYR A 10 1.53 -16.46 -4.43
CA TYR A 10 1.40 -16.71 -5.89
C TYR A 10 -0.01 -17.14 -6.25
N ASN A 11 -0.66 -17.97 -5.44
CA ASN A 11 -2.05 -18.34 -5.67
C ASN A 11 -2.97 -17.12 -5.62
N ASP A 12 -2.88 -16.32 -4.57
CA ASP A 12 -3.79 -15.20 -4.33
C ASP A 12 -3.59 -14.05 -5.32
N ASN A 13 -2.35 -13.78 -5.73
CA ASN A 13 -2.06 -12.66 -6.63
C ASN A 13 -2.05 -13.09 -8.12
N VAL A 14 -1.45 -14.24 -8.46
CA VAL A 14 -1.27 -14.66 -9.87
C VAL A 14 -2.45 -15.52 -10.34
N SER A 15 -2.82 -16.58 -9.61
CA SER A 15 -3.92 -17.46 -10.03
C SER A 15 -5.27 -16.73 -10.00
N CYS A 16 -5.50 -15.87 -9.01
CA CYS A 16 -6.72 -15.08 -8.94
C CYS A 16 -6.84 -14.09 -10.10
N ILE A 17 -5.77 -13.36 -10.46
CA ILE A 17 -5.84 -12.42 -11.59
C ILE A 17 -6.06 -13.14 -12.91
N MET A 18 -5.41 -14.28 -13.15
CA MET A 18 -5.67 -15.10 -14.34
C MET A 18 -7.12 -15.56 -14.43
N SER A 19 -7.69 -15.98 -13.30
CA SER A 19 -9.09 -16.42 -13.22
C SER A 19 -10.06 -15.28 -13.50
N LEU A 20 -9.78 -14.09 -12.94
CA LEU A 20 -10.56 -12.87 -13.19
C LEU A 20 -10.52 -12.49 -14.67
N LEU A 21 -9.34 -12.40 -15.27
CA LEU A 21 -9.18 -12.01 -16.68
C LEU A 21 -9.89 -12.98 -17.62
N ARG A 22 -9.81 -14.30 -17.37
CA ARG A 22 -10.58 -15.30 -18.12
C ARG A 22 -12.10 -15.10 -17.98
N ALA A 23 -12.58 -14.80 -16.78
CA ALA A 23 -14.01 -14.52 -16.57
C ALA A 23 -14.43 -13.24 -17.31
N MET A 24 -13.63 -12.18 -17.25
CA MET A 24 -13.86 -10.92 -17.96
C MET A 24 -13.90 -11.13 -19.49
N GLN A 25 -12.96 -11.91 -20.06
CA GLN A 25 -12.98 -12.26 -21.47
C GLN A 25 -14.26 -12.99 -21.89
N ARG A 26 -14.72 -13.96 -21.10
CA ARG A 26 -15.95 -14.75 -21.38
C ARG A 26 -17.21 -13.92 -21.30
N THR A 27 -17.25 -12.93 -20.41
CA THR A 27 -18.46 -12.10 -20.16
C THR A 27 -18.46 -10.80 -20.96
N GLY A 28 -17.40 -10.52 -21.74
CA GLY A 28 -17.29 -9.28 -22.50
C GLY A 28 -16.96 -8.05 -21.65
N VAL A 29 -16.62 -8.21 -20.37
CA VAL A 29 -16.16 -7.09 -19.53
C VAL A 29 -14.71 -6.75 -19.90
N ARG A 30 -14.44 -5.49 -20.29
CA ARG A 30 -13.13 -5.03 -20.76
C ARG A 30 -12.56 -3.87 -19.95
N THR A 31 -13.22 -3.45 -18.86
CA THR A 31 -12.73 -2.38 -18.00
C THR A 31 -12.24 -2.96 -16.68
N LEU A 32 -10.98 -2.70 -16.34
CA LEU A 32 -10.33 -3.19 -15.12
C LEU A 32 -9.56 -2.06 -14.43
N ILE A 33 -9.76 -1.90 -13.12
CA ILE A 33 -8.84 -1.19 -12.24
C ILE A 33 -8.19 -2.24 -11.34
N HIS A 34 -6.89 -2.45 -11.53
CA HIS A 34 -6.10 -3.38 -10.72
C HIS A 34 -5.37 -2.64 -9.61
N LEU A 35 -5.57 -3.05 -8.37
CA LEU A 35 -4.86 -2.50 -7.22
C LEU A 35 -3.55 -3.27 -7.00
N SER A 36 -2.46 -2.71 -7.49
CA SER A 36 -1.09 -3.18 -7.32
C SER A 36 -0.42 -2.47 -6.14
N SER A 37 0.88 -2.54 -6.02
CA SER A 37 1.66 -1.97 -4.92
C SER A 37 2.89 -1.21 -5.42
N LEU A 38 3.29 -0.14 -4.75
CA LEU A 38 4.60 0.50 -4.98
C LEU A 38 5.78 -0.46 -4.74
N ALA A 39 5.56 -1.52 -4.00
CA ALA A 39 6.59 -2.54 -3.77
C ALA A 39 7.04 -3.26 -5.04
N VAL A 40 6.28 -3.21 -6.15
CA VAL A 40 6.64 -3.83 -7.44
C VAL A 40 7.98 -3.33 -7.99
N TYR A 41 8.40 -2.12 -7.64
CA TYR A 41 9.69 -1.60 -8.05
C TYR A 41 10.88 -2.31 -7.40
N GLY A 42 10.67 -2.96 -6.24
CA GLY A 42 11.76 -3.50 -5.44
C GLY A 42 12.58 -2.40 -4.77
N GLN A 43 13.82 -2.70 -4.40
CA GLN A 43 14.75 -1.74 -3.80
C GLN A 43 15.20 -0.72 -4.86
N SER A 44 15.11 0.55 -4.54
CA SER A 44 15.61 1.66 -5.36
C SER A 44 16.25 2.72 -4.48
N SER A 45 17.28 3.37 -4.99
CA SER A 45 17.96 4.51 -4.36
C SER A 45 17.41 5.86 -4.81
N SER A 46 16.46 5.88 -5.74
CA SER A 46 15.86 7.10 -6.29
C SER A 46 14.36 7.15 -6.02
N THR A 47 13.79 8.36 -6.13
CA THR A 47 12.34 8.53 -6.12
C THR A 47 11.72 7.79 -7.30
N LEU A 48 10.76 6.92 -7.01
CA LEU A 48 10.13 6.04 -8.00
C LEU A 48 9.11 6.82 -8.84
N SER A 49 9.15 6.59 -10.14
CA SER A 49 8.13 6.99 -11.11
C SER A 49 7.60 5.77 -11.86
N GLU A 50 6.55 5.94 -12.65
CA GLU A 50 5.96 4.84 -13.43
C GLU A 50 6.91 4.29 -14.50
N ASP A 51 7.89 5.08 -14.93
CA ASP A 51 8.95 4.68 -15.88
C ASP A 51 10.09 3.91 -15.23
N THR A 52 10.13 3.83 -13.90
CA THR A 52 11.14 3.07 -13.18
C THR A 52 10.95 1.58 -13.46
N PRO A 53 11.98 0.86 -13.95
CA PRO A 53 11.88 -0.56 -14.26
C PRO A 53 11.71 -1.39 -12.98
N PHE A 54 11.05 -2.53 -13.10
CA PHE A 54 10.95 -3.49 -12.01
C PHE A 54 12.30 -4.12 -11.69
N ASN A 55 12.59 -4.28 -10.41
CA ASN A 55 13.72 -5.09 -9.98
C ASN A 55 13.27 -6.54 -9.75
N TYR A 56 13.31 -7.37 -10.81
CA TYR A 56 12.92 -8.78 -10.76
C TYR A 56 13.86 -9.66 -9.91
N SER A 57 15.08 -9.19 -9.65
CA SER A 57 16.05 -9.92 -8.84
C SER A 57 15.77 -9.84 -7.35
N TYR A 58 14.87 -8.94 -6.92
CA TYR A 58 14.59 -8.76 -5.49
C TYR A 58 13.93 -10.01 -4.89
N PRO A 59 14.49 -10.63 -3.84
CA PRO A 59 14.10 -11.96 -3.38
C PRO A 59 12.88 -11.93 -2.45
N ASN A 60 11.76 -11.36 -2.90
CA ASN A 60 10.52 -11.27 -2.12
C ASN A 60 9.34 -11.83 -2.91
N PRO A 61 8.71 -12.94 -2.46
CA PRO A 61 7.60 -13.58 -3.19
C PRO A 61 6.37 -12.67 -3.38
N TYR A 62 6.06 -11.81 -2.42
CA TYR A 62 4.97 -10.83 -2.57
C TYR A 62 5.25 -9.87 -3.74
N ILE A 63 6.45 -9.28 -3.77
CA ILE A 63 6.86 -8.35 -4.83
C ILE A 63 6.80 -9.05 -6.17
N LYS A 64 7.40 -10.24 -6.28
CA LYS A 64 7.40 -11.04 -7.52
C LYS A 64 5.99 -11.39 -7.98
N SER A 65 5.10 -11.78 -7.08
CA SER A 65 3.73 -12.11 -7.45
C SER A 65 2.94 -10.90 -7.96
N GLN A 66 3.18 -9.72 -7.41
CA GLN A 66 2.59 -8.46 -7.90
C GLN A 66 3.17 -8.05 -9.27
N GLN A 67 4.49 -8.18 -9.47
CA GLN A 67 5.11 -7.97 -10.78
C GLN A 67 4.53 -8.88 -11.84
N MET A 68 4.43 -10.19 -11.56
CA MET A 68 3.82 -11.18 -12.46
C MET A 68 2.35 -10.84 -12.78
N ALA A 69 1.57 -10.38 -11.79
CA ALA A 69 0.20 -9.97 -12.02
C ALA A 69 0.09 -8.79 -12.99
N GLU A 70 0.95 -7.77 -12.85
CA GLU A 70 0.99 -6.64 -13.78
C GLU A 70 1.40 -7.06 -15.20
N GLU A 71 2.40 -7.96 -15.35
CA GLU A 71 2.81 -8.48 -16.65
C GLU A 71 1.68 -9.25 -17.34
N ILE A 72 1.02 -10.16 -16.62
CA ILE A 72 -0.14 -10.92 -17.14
C ILE A 72 -1.26 -9.98 -17.60
N ILE A 73 -1.52 -8.92 -16.86
CA ILE A 73 -2.52 -7.91 -17.22
C ILE A 73 -2.11 -7.20 -18.51
N ARG A 74 -0.85 -6.78 -18.64
CA ARG A 74 -0.32 -6.09 -19.83
C ARG A 74 -0.37 -6.99 -21.06
N ASP A 75 0.09 -8.24 -20.95
CA ASP A 75 0.03 -9.21 -22.04
C ASP A 75 -1.43 -9.46 -22.47
N THR A 76 -2.34 -9.58 -21.50
CA THR A 76 -3.77 -9.74 -21.81
C THR A 76 -4.35 -8.53 -22.52
N ALA A 77 -3.96 -7.31 -22.13
CA ALA A 77 -4.42 -6.09 -22.78
C ALA A 77 -4.04 -6.02 -24.27
N LEU A 78 -2.89 -6.58 -24.65
CA LEU A 78 -2.43 -6.61 -26.05
C LEU A 78 -3.29 -7.51 -26.96
N THR A 79 -4.11 -8.40 -26.41
CA THR A 79 -4.91 -9.34 -27.19
C THR A 79 -6.19 -8.76 -27.78
N ASP A 80 -6.64 -7.60 -27.30
CA ASP A 80 -7.92 -7.02 -27.69
C ASP A 80 -7.93 -5.49 -27.48
N SER A 81 -8.24 -4.76 -28.53
CA SER A 81 -8.27 -3.28 -28.54
C SER A 81 -9.44 -2.67 -27.75
N GLU A 82 -10.33 -3.48 -27.17
CA GLU A 82 -11.41 -3.00 -26.30
C GLU A 82 -11.01 -2.86 -24.83
N TRP A 83 -9.85 -3.40 -24.44
CA TRP A 83 -9.39 -3.32 -23.06
C TRP A 83 -9.13 -1.87 -22.60
N LYS A 84 -9.66 -1.54 -21.43
CA LYS A 84 -9.43 -0.31 -20.69
C LYS A 84 -8.96 -0.64 -19.31
N ILE A 85 -7.65 -0.64 -19.11
CA ILE A 85 -7.03 -1.11 -17.87
C ILE A 85 -6.23 0.01 -17.23
N ALA A 86 -6.43 0.20 -15.94
CA ALA A 86 -5.55 1.01 -15.10
C ALA A 86 -4.98 0.16 -13.97
N ILE A 87 -3.68 0.25 -13.76
CA ILE A 87 -2.96 -0.40 -12.69
C ILE A 87 -2.58 0.67 -11.66
N LEU A 88 -3.15 0.61 -10.46
CA LEU A 88 -2.88 1.55 -9.39
C LEU A 88 -1.84 0.95 -8.43
N ARG A 89 -0.61 1.44 -8.47
CA ARG A 89 0.47 1.05 -7.56
C ARG A 89 0.32 1.83 -6.26
N LEU A 90 -0.30 1.19 -5.28
CA LEU A 90 -0.69 1.82 -4.02
C LEU A 90 0.47 1.85 -3.02
N SER A 91 0.56 2.94 -2.26
CA SER A 91 1.33 2.99 -1.01
C SER A 91 0.59 2.28 0.13
N ASN A 92 1.13 2.33 1.35
CA ASN A 92 0.46 1.73 2.51
C ASN A 92 -0.83 2.48 2.83
N ILE A 93 -1.97 1.82 2.63
CA ILE A 93 -3.28 2.39 2.92
C ILE A 93 -3.56 2.28 4.42
N SER A 94 -4.00 3.36 5.02
CA SER A 94 -4.35 3.46 6.44
C SER A 94 -5.41 4.54 6.67
N GLY A 95 -5.79 4.75 7.91
CA GLY A 95 -6.88 5.67 8.25
C GLY A 95 -8.20 4.93 8.41
N ALA A 96 -9.26 5.69 8.59
CA ALA A 96 -10.61 5.18 8.71
C ALA A 96 -11.60 6.10 7.99
N PHE A 97 -12.76 5.56 7.63
CA PHE A 97 -13.86 6.34 7.09
C PHE A 97 -14.40 7.32 8.13
N GLU A 98 -14.92 8.44 7.68
CA GLU A 98 -15.46 9.50 8.52
C GLU A 98 -16.35 8.98 9.65
N HIS A 99 -16.25 9.62 10.82
CA HIS A 99 -16.98 9.22 12.05
C HIS A 99 -16.65 7.82 12.57
N ALA A 100 -15.54 7.22 12.13
CA ALA A 100 -15.04 5.92 12.61
C ALA A 100 -16.03 4.75 12.44
N VAL A 101 -16.83 4.77 11.36
CA VAL A 101 -17.80 3.70 11.05
C VAL A 101 -17.09 2.50 10.43
N LEU A 102 -16.08 2.74 9.57
CA LEU A 102 -15.27 1.72 8.90
C LEU A 102 -13.79 2.04 9.08
N GLY A 103 -13.00 1.03 9.38
CA GLY A 103 -11.54 1.18 9.51
C GLY A 103 -10.85 -0.16 9.58
N GLU A 104 -9.51 -0.15 9.70
CA GLU A 104 -8.75 -1.37 9.86
C GLU A 104 -9.03 -1.98 11.25
N PHE A 105 -9.65 -3.16 11.24
CA PHE A 105 -9.89 -3.90 12.49
C PHE A 105 -8.56 -4.39 13.06
N VAL A 106 -8.24 -3.94 14.25
CA VAL A 106 -7.00 -4.33 14.93
C VAL A 106 -7.17 -5.74 15.49
N ALA A 107 -6.63 -6.72 14.77
CA ALA A 107 -6.56 -8.10 15.24
C ALA A 107 -5.69 -8.21 16.50
N PRO A 108 -5.83 -9.28 17.30
CA PRO A 108 -4.99 -9.49 18.48
C PRO A 108 -3.47 -9.45 18.18
N LEU A 109 -3.07 -9.88 16.98
CA LEU A 109 -1.71 -9.83 16.46
C LEU A 109 -1.67 -9.08 15.12
N PRO A 110 -1.76 -7.75 15.12
CA PRO A 110 -1.68 -6.97 13.90
C PRO A 110 -0.29 -7.07 13.26
N LYS A 111 -0.25 -6.98 11.94
CA LYS A 111 0.99 -7.06 11.15
C LYS A 111 1.46 -5.68 10.67
N ASN A 112 0.52 -4.74 10.52
CA ASN A 112 0.80 -3.40 10.04
C ASN A 112 1.23 -2.48 11.19
N ILE A 113 2.12 -1.52 10.88
CA ILE A 113 2.75 -0.68 11.90
C ILE A 113 1.75 0.26 12.61
N ILE A 114 0.75 0.82 11.92
CA ILE A 114 -0.22 1.72 12.55
C ILE A 114 -1.08 0.96 13.58
N PRO A 115 -1.73 -0.19 13.28
CA PRO A 115 -2.39 -1.00 14.27
C PRO A 115 -1.50 -1.40 15.48
N LEU A 116 -0.23 -1.77 15.22
CA LEU A 116 0.73 -2.07 16.29
C LEU A 116 0.96 -0.85 17.20
N ALA A 117 1.14 0.33 16.60
CA ALA A 117 1.35 1.58 17.33
C ALA A 117 0.11 1.97 18.16
N LEU A 118 -1.09 1.75 17.62
CA LEU A 118 -2.34 2.00 18.34
C LEU A 118 -2.54 1.07 19.54
N GLN A 119 -2.13 -0.22 19.43
CA GLN A 119 -2.11 -1.13 20.56
C GLN A 119 -1.14 -0.66 21.65
N ALA A 120 0.05 -0.20 21.27
CA ALA A 120 1.04 0.34 22.21
C ALA A 120 0.51 1.61 22.90
N ALA A 121 -0.11 2.54 22.15
CA ALA A 121 -0.74 3.73 22.68
C ALA A 121 -1.88 3.42 23.66
N ALA A 122 -2.64 2.35 23.42
CA ALA A 122 -3.71 1.85 24.29
C ALA A 122 -3.20 0.97 25.45
N LYS A 123 -1.87 0.83 25.61
CA LYS A 123 -1.23 -0.01 26.65
C LYS A 123 -1.61 -1.50 26.57
N GLN A 124 -1.98 -1.97 25.37
CA GLN A 124 -2.23 -3.38 25.09
C GLN A 124 -0.97 -4.11 24.57
N ARG A 125 0.10 -3.34 24.39
CA ARG A 125 1.42 -3.80 23.97
C ARG A 125 2.48 -3.00 24.73
N ASP A 126 3.48 -3.66 25.29
CA ASP A 126 4.49 -3.01 26.11
C ASP A 126 5.49 -2.20 25.28
N TYR A 127 5.85 -2.68 24.08
CA TYR A 127 6.81 -2.04 23.20
C TYR A 127 6.58 -2.41 21.73
N ILE A 128 7.22 -1.66 20.84
CA ILE A 128 7.31 -1.94 19.40
C ILE A 128 8.78 -2.27 19.07
N GLU A 129 8.98 -3.37 18.37
CA GLU A 129 10.29 -3.72 17.83
C GLU A 129 10.60 -2.88 16.59
N LEU A 130 11.70 -2.13 16.65
CA LEU A 130 12.23 -1.38 15.52
C LEU A 130 13.40 -2.14 14.91
N ARG A 131 13.22 -2.57 13.67
CA ARG A 131 14.32 -3.13 12.89
C ARG A 131 15.20 -2.00 12.42
N GLN A 132 16.48 -2.02 12.80
CA GLN A 132 17.43 -1.01 12.39
C GLN A 132 17.88 -1.26 10.95
N GLN A 133 17.75 -0.24 10.11
CA GLN A 133 18.27 -0.20 8.75
C GLN A 133 19.41 0.80 8.68
N ALA A 134 20.52 0.39 8.06
CA ALA A 134 21.72 1.24 8.01
C ALA A 134 21.63 2.41 7.01
N GLN A 135 20.69 2.37 6.06
CA GLN A 135 20.66 3.28 4.90
C GLN A 135 19.72 4.48 5.07
N THR A 136 18.94 4.55 6.15
CA THR A 136 18.07 5.70 6.45
C THR A 136 18.67 6.57 7.55
N LEU A 137 18.31 7.88 7.59
CA LEU A 137 18.87 8.84 8.54
C LEU A 137 18.65 8.45 10.00
N ASP A 138 17.47 7.90 10.33
CA ASP A 138 17.10 7.50 11.69
C ASP A 138 17.21 5.98 11.92
N ARG A 139 17.80 5.27 10.94
CA ARG A 139 17.99 3.82 10.92
C ARG A 139 16.71 3.01 10.94
N THR A 140 15.57 3.59 10.61
CA THR A 140 14.32 2.86 10.43
C THR A 140 13.84 2.96 8.99
N VAL A 141 13.09 1.95 8.53
CA VAL A 141 12.58 1.95 7.16
C VAL A 141 11.66 3.13 6.90
N GLU A 142 11.71 3.67 5.69
CA GLU A 142 10.76 4.69 5.22
C GLU A 142 9.64 4.04 4.40
N ARG A 143 8.43 4.53 4.61
CA ARG A 143 7.23 4.07 3.90
C ARG A 143 6.39 5.26 3.48
N SER A 144 5.69 5.09 2.36
CA SER A 144 4.63 5.99 1.94
C SER A 144 3.31 5.53 2.55
N PHE A 145 2.58 6.44 3.17
CA PHE A 145 1.24 6.20 3.74
C PHE A 145 0.20 7.04 3.03
N LEU A 146 -0.92 6.44 2.71
CA LEU A 146 -2.05 7.04 2.03
C LEU A 146 -3.32 6.83 2.85
N HIS A 147 -4.12 7.88 2.99
CA HIS A 147 -5.41 7.74 3.63
C HIS A 147 -6.37 6.92 2.77
N VAL A 148 -7.14 6.01 3.37
CA VAL A 148 -8.09 5.15 2.66
C VAL A 148 -9.08 5.95 1.79
N LEU A 149 -9.53 7.11 2.24
CA LEU A 149 -10.41 7.99 1.45
C LEU A 149 -9.71 8.60 0.24
N ASP A 150 -8.42 8.93 0.35
CA ASP A 150 -7.65 9.39 -0.82
C ASP A 150 -7.46 8.26 -1.84
N CYS A 151 -7.32 7.02 -1.38
CA CYS A 151 -7.31 5.84 -2.25
C CYS A 151 -8.67 5.68 -2.97
N CYS A 152 -9.79 5.83 -2.27
CA CYS A 152 -11.12 5.79 -2.88
C CYS A 152 -11.29 6.90 -3.93
N ASP A 153 -10.85 8.13 -3.61
CA ASP A 153 -10.87 9.26 -4.55
C ASP A 153 -10.03 8.94 -5.81
N ALA A 154 -8.86 8.27 -5.66
CA ALA A 154 -8.04 7.83 -6.78
C ALA A 154 -8.75 6.80 -7.66
N ILE A 155 -9.42 5.82 -7.07
CA ILE A 155 -10.19 4.80 -7.80
C ILE A 155 -11.32 5.46 -8.60
N ILE A 156 -12.06 6.40 -8.00
CA ILE A 156 -13.14 7.14 -8.67
C ILE A 156 -12.59 7.97 -9.83
N ALA A 157 -11.51 8.72 -9.61
CA ALA A 157 -10.87 9.52 -10.67
C ALA A 157 -10.37 8.62 -11.82
N THR A 158 -9.79 7.47 -11.50
CA THR A 158 -9.35 6.49 -12.48
C THR A 158 -10.51 5.93 -13.30
N LEU A 159 -11.64 5.59 -12.65
CA LEU A 159 -12.83 5.11 -13.36
C LEU A 159 -13.38 6.17 -14.31
N GLN A 160 -13.40 7.44 -13.89
CA GLN A 160 -13.84 8.56 -14.75
C GLN A 160 -12.90 8.71 -15.95
N TRP A 161 -11.58 8.65 -15.74
CA TRP A 161 -10.60 8.70 -16.81
C TRP A 161 -10.75 7.52 -17.79
N LEU A 162 -10.87 6.27 -17.32
CA LEU A 162 -11.03 5.09 -18.18
C LEU A 162 -12.26 5.19 -19.10
N ARG A 163 -13.34 5.84 -18.66
CA ARG A 163 -14.54 6.05 -19.49
C ARG A 163 -14.27 6.92 -20.71
N THR A 164 -13.28 7.79 -20.67
CA THR A 164 -12.90 8.69 -21.76
C THR A 164 -11.87 8.11 -22.72
N GLN A 165 -11.25 6.95 -22.35
CA GLN A 165 -10.21 6.34 -23.17
C GLN A 165 -10.80 5.37 -24.21
N PRO A 166 -10.23 5.29 -25.42
CA PRO A 166 -10.55 4.20 -26.36
C PRO A 166 -9.97 2.89 -25.83
N TYR A 167 -8.77 2.54 -26.22
CA TYR A 167 -7.95 1.46 -25.66
C TYR A 167 -6.95 2.05 -24.66
N THR A 168 -6.68 1.36 -23.55
CA THR A 168 -5.59 1.74 -22.67
C THR A 168 -5.17 0.60 -21.74
N CYS A 169 -3.87 0.52 -21.44
CA CYS A 169 -3.33 -0.26 -20.34
C CYS A 169 -2.21 0.55 -19.72
N ASP A 170 -2.50 1.28 -18.66
CA ASP A 170 -1.57 2.22 -18.06
C ASP A 170 -1.46 2.04 -16.56
N ALA A 171 -0.31 2.44 -15.97
CA ALA A 171 -0.04 2.38 -14.55
C ALA A 171 0.09 3.76 -13.93
N PHE A 172 -0.34 3.89 -12.67
CA PHE A 172 -0.28 5.12 -11.89
C PHE A 172 0.20 4.84 -10.47
N ASN A 173 1.19 5.59 -10.00
CA ASN A 173 1.58 5.59 -8.60
C ASN A 173 0.57 6.39 -7.78
N ILE A 174 -0.07 5.71 -6.85
CA ILE A 174 -1.00 6.33 -5.90
C ILE A 174 -0.28 6.42 -4.56
N ALA A 175 0.61 7.41 -4.50
CA ALA A 175 1.53 7.62 -3.39
C ALA A 175 0.97 8.68 -2.43
N GLY A 176 1.15 8.43 -1.13
CA GLY A 176 0.85 9.37 -0.06
C GLY A 176 2.11 10.03 0.50
N GLN A 177 2.11 10.32 1.79
CA GLN A 177 3.24 10.97 2.47
C GLN A 177 4.31 9.94 2.86
N ASN A 178 5.57 10.23 2.52
CA ASN A 178 6.72 9.42 2.94
C ASN A 178 7.12 9.80 4.37
N ILE A 179 7.35 8.79 5.20
CA ILE A 179 7.76 8.99 6.61
C ILE A 179 8.54 7.77 7.09
N SER A 180 9.56 7.98 7.91
CA SER A 180 10.25 6.90 8.61
C SER A 180 9.37 6.31 9.71
N ILE A 181 9.60 5.05 10.06
CA ILE A 181 8.81 4.38 11.11
C ILE A 181 8.99 5.08 12.46
N ARG A 182 10.19 5.56 12.79
CA ARG A 182 10.43 6.31 14.03
C ARG A 182 9.65 7.63 14.07
N ALA A 183 9.64 8.37 12.98
CA ALA A 183 8.87 9.61 12.87
C ALA A 183 7.36 9.34 12.92
N LEU A 184 6.89 8.26 12.30
CA LEU A 184 5.49 7.81 12.39
C LEU A 184 5.09 7.51 13.84
N LEU A 185 5.91 6.76 14.59
CA LEU A 185 5.63 6.43 15.99
C LEU A 185 5.62 7.70 16.87
N SER A 186 6.50 8.66 16.58
CA SER A 186 6.49 9.97 17.26
C SER A 186 5.18 10.73 16.99
N GLU A 187 4.67 10.67 15.78
CA GLU A 187 3.40 11.30 15.42
C GLU A 187 2.22 10.59 16.10
N VAL A 188 2.22 9.24 16.15
CA VAL A 188 1.22 8.48 16.92
C VAL A 188 1.25 8.87 18.39
N ALA A 189 2.43 8.98 19.00
CA ALA A 189 2.57 9.39 20.40
C ALA A 189 1.95 10.79 20.66
N LYS A 190 2.17 11.75 19.74
CA LYS A 190 1.57 13.10 19.82
C LYS A 190 0.05 13.05 19.73
N VAL A 191 -0.50 12.39 18.71
CA VAL A 191 -1.95 12.32 18.46
C VAL A 191 -2.68 11.60 19.61
N THR A 192 -2.14 10.48 20.06
CA THR A 192 -2.77 9.67 21.11
C THR A 192 -2.48 10.19 22.54
N LYS A 193 -1.54 11.16 22.69
CA LYS A 193 -1.00 11.63 23.97
C LYS A 193 -0.48 10.50 24.85
N SER A 194 0.12 9.49 24.24
CA SER A 194 0.62 8.27 24.89
C SER A 194 2.09 8.08 24.58
N GLU A 195 2.85 7.58 25.56
CA GLU A 195 4.23 7.14 25.31
C GLU A 195 4.23 5.83 24.54
N ILE A 196 5.02 5.75 23.47
CA ILE A 196 5.25 4.51 22.70
C ILE A 196 6.68 4.06 22.93
N LYS A 197 6.83 3.00 23.72
CA LYS A 197 8.13 2.39 23.95
C LYS A 197 8.59 1.60 22.74
N THR A 198 9.86 1.71 22.41
CA THR A 198 10.48 0.96 21.32
C THR A 198 11.72 0.23 21.81
N ILE A 199 11.98 -0.94 21.26
CA ILE A 199 13.21 -1.68 21.43
C ILE A 199 13.84 -1.98 20.08
N ASP A 200 15.16 -1.98 20.02
CA ASP A 200 15.87 -2.35 18.80
C ASP A 200 15.81 -3.87 18.60
N ALA A 201 15.36 -4.29 17.42
CA ALA A 201 15.32 -5.70 17.04
C ALA A 201 16.41 -5.99 15.99
N PRO A 202 16.99 -7.21 16.02
CA PRO A 202 17.96 -7.60 15.01
C PRO A 202 17.33 -7.61 13.62
N PHE A 203 18.13 -7.23 12.63
CA PHE A 203 17.73 -7.28 11.24
C PHE A 203 17.60 -8.74 10.79
N TYR A 204 16.43 -9.13 10.31
CA TYR A 204 16.27 -10.41 9.63
C TYR A 204 16.48 -10.18 8.12
N ALA A 205 17.45 -10.90 7.54
CA ALA A 205 17.91 -10.78 6.16
C ALA A 205 16.88 -11.11 5.06
N TYR A 206 15.60 -11.25 5.37
CA TYR A 206 14.55 -11.42 4.37
C TYR A 206 14.02 -10.05 3.95
N ALA A 207 14.78 -9.46 3.04
CA ALA A 207 14.36 -8.50 2.02
C ALA A 207 13.16 -7.61 2.38
N GLU A 208 13.28 -6.80 3.42
CA GLU A 208 12.40 -5.64 3.62
C GLU A 208 13.02 -4.45 2.90
N LEU A 209 12.25 -3.78 2.05
CA LEU A 209 12.69 -2.58 1.35
C LEU A 209 13.02 -1.47 2.35
N ASP A 210 14.19 -0.82 2.23
CA ASP A 210 14.58 0.28 3.11
C ASP A 210 13.73 1.52 2.88
N GLN A 211 13.48 1.82 1.62
CA GLN A 211 12.63 2.92 1.20
C GLN A 211 11.66 2.48 0.12
N VAL A 212 10.40 2.89 0.24
CA VAL A 212 9.39 2.79 -0.80
C VAL A 212 8.72 4.15 -0.88
N GLY A 213 9.34 5.06 -1.61
CA GLY A 213 8.81 6.39 -1.88
C GLY A 213 8.63 6.58 -3.38
N ALA A 214 7.47 7.06 -3.79
CA ALA A 214 7.16 7.33 -5.19
C ALA A 214 6.52 8.70 -5.33
N THR A 215 6.60 9.27 -6.55
CA THR A 215 5.83 10.45 -6.90
C THR A 215 4.47 10.05 -7.43
N ALA A 216 3.44 10.85 -7.14
CA ALA A 216 2.12 10.74 -7.75
C ALA A 216 1.94 11.75 -8.92
N GLY A 217 3.04 12.16 -9.54
CA GLY A 217 3.04 13.21 -10.57
C GLY A 217 2.15 12.85 -11.75
N LYS A 218 2.26 11.63 -12.27
CA LYS A 218 1.42 11.16 -13.39
C LYS A 218 -0.06 11.07 -13.00
N ALA A 219 -0.38 10.62 -11.80
CA ALA A 219 -1.76 10.60 -11.31
C ALA A 219 -2.32 12.03 -11.17
N HIS A 220 -1.53 12.98 -10.71
CA HIS A 220 -1.92 14.39 -10.67
C HIS A 220 -2.17 14.96 -12.06
N GLU A 221 -1.28 14.70 -13.00
CA GLU A 221 -1.38 15.23 -14.37
C GLU A 221 -2.56 14.63 -15.14
N ILE A 222 -2.72 13.31 -15.13
CA ILE A 222 -3.66 12.58 -15.98
C ILE A 222 -5.01 12.38 -15.28
N LEU A 223 -5.02 11.88 -14.04
CA LEU A 223 -6.24 11.61 -13.29
C LEU A 223 -6.78 12.84 -12.56
N LYS A 224 -6.03 13.96 -12.53
CA LYS A 224 -6.33 15.16 -11.74
C LYS A 224 -6.50 14.84 -10.25
N TRP A 225 -5.77 13.84 -9.77
CA TRP A 225 -5.82 13.37 -8.40
C TRP A 225 -4.49 13.65 -7.66
N GLN A 226 -4.62 13.98 -6.40
CA GLN A 226 -3.50 14.07 -5.45
C GLN A 226 -3.99 13.72 -4.05
N PRO A 227 -3.10 13.20 -3.15
CA PRO A 227 -3.46 12.96 -1.76
C PRO A 227 -3.78 14.28 -1.05
N LYS A 228 -4.84 14.30 -0.26
CA LYS A 228 -5.32 15.50 0.45
C LYS A 228 -5.11 15.41 1.96
N ARG A 229 -5.03 14.17 2.49
CA ARG A 229 -4.99 13.92 3.93
C ARG A 229 -3.58 13.68 4.40
N THR A 230 -3.25 14.29 5.54
CA THR A 230 -1.92 14.21 6.16
C THR A 230 -1.76 12.92 6.96
N ILE A 231 -0.51 12.58 7.32
CA ILE A 231 -0.22 11.46 8.22
C ILE A 231 -0.89 11.64 9.58
N THR A 232 -0.99 12.87 10.08
CA THR A 232 -1.70 13.20 11.33
C THR A 232 -3.17 12.82 11.23
N GLN A 233 -3.85 13.17 10.13
CA GLN A 233 -5.26 12.79 9.90
C GLN A 233 -5.43 11.27 9.77
N ILE A 234 -4.51 10.59 9.09
CA ILE A 234 -4.49 9.11 9.02
C ILE A 234 -4.50 8.51 10.43
N ILE A 235 -3.62 9.02 11.30
CA ILE A 235 -3.48 8.52 12.68
C ILE A 235 -4.70 8.88 13.53
N GLU A 236 -5.21 10.11 13.42
CA GLU A 236 -6.39 10.57 14.16
C GLU A 236 -7.62 9.72 13.85
N ASP A 237 -7.88 9.46 12.55
CA ASP A 237 -9.03 8.67 12.13
C ASP A 237 -8.87 7.19 12.52
N SER A 238 -7.66 6.63 12.37
CA SER A 238 -7.36 5.27 12.84
C SER A 238 -7.53 5.15 14.37
N TRP A 239 -7.06 6.13 15.12
CA TRP A 239 -7.17 6.13 16.58
C TRP A 239 -8.62 6.23 17.05
N ARG A 240 -9.41 7.11 16.42
CA ARG A 240 -10.83 7.27 16.71
C ARG A 240 -11.59 5.96 16.47
N PHE A 241 -11.34 5.31 15.33
CA PHE A 241 -11.93 4.00 15.02
C PHE A 241 -11.50 2.93 16.04
N TYR A 242 -10.21 2.88 16.38
CA TYR A 242 -9.70 1.95 17.36
C TYR A 242 -10.35 2.12 18.74
N GLN A 243 -10.47 3.35 19.22
CA GLN A 243 -11.15 3.64 20.49
C GLN A 243 -12.62 3.21 20.52
N GLN A 244 -13.34 3.33 19.39
CA GLN A 244 -14.73 2.86 19.30
C GLN A 244 -14.81 1.34 19.37
N THR A 245 -13.90 0.62 18.72
CA THR A 245 -13.86 -0.84 18.79
C THR A 245 -13.53 -1.38 20.19
N LEU A 246 -12.82 -0.62 21.01
CA LEU A 246 -12.57 -0.96 22.41
C LEU A 246 -13.78 -0.77 23.30
N LYS A 247 -14.63 0.24 23.02
CA LYS A 247 -15.83 0.53 23.81
C LYS A 247 -17.00 -0.42 23.50
N GLY A 248 -16.99 -1.05 22.33
CA GLY A 248 -17.99 -2.01 21.88
C GLY A 248 -17.72 -3.47 22.30
N ARG A 249 -16.61 -3.69 23.02
CA ARG A 249 -16.25 -4.97 23.64
C ARG A 249 -16.49 -4.92 25.15
#